data_9a8662cf8d5627baefb54e620c8e6756
#
_entry.id   9a8662cf8d5627baefb54e620c8e6756
#
_cell.length_a   1.000
_cell.length_b   1.000
_cell.length_c   1.000
_cell.angle_alpha   90.00
_cell.angle_beta   90.00
_cell.angle_gamma   90.00
#
_symmetry.space_group_name_H-M   'P 1'
#
loop_
_entity.id
_entity.type
_entity.pdbx_description
1 polymer ?
#
loop_
_entity_poly.entity_id
_entity_poly.type
_entity_poly.pdbx_seq_one_letter_code
_entity_poly.pdbx_strand_id
1 'polypeptide(L)'
;MVRSALQPGPGAIDQGPRRNALIVPAVSVVAGSALSLLPIVAETGWAPDFGFLVLIGWRLLRADAWPAWWAAPLGFANDLITGSPVGQSIALWSAVMLMLDLADRRTLWRDYWIEWLLAAVLVTLSEWFEWRVAAWSGARAPVAAMIPPVLVSIVAFPMVGGVVGALDRWRLGR
;
A
#
# COMPACT_ATOMS: atom_id res chain seq x y z
N MET A 1 -48.42 16.01 -12.94
CA MET A 1 -47.38 15.99 -14.00
C MET A 1 -46.07 16.43 -13.41
N VAL A 2 -45.33 15.51 -12.76
CA VAL A 2 -43.93 15.73 -12.28
C VAL A 2 -43.16 14.44 -12.54
N ARG A 3 -42.80 14.24 -13.80
CA ARG A 3 -41.88 13.14 -14.22
C ARG A 3 -40.99 13.70 -15.30
N SER A 4 -39.98 14.48 -14.95
CA SER A 4 -38.95 14.83 -15.96
C SER A 4 -37.64 15.39 -15.41
N ALA A 5 -37.35 15.25 -14.10
CA ALA A 5 -36.15 15.84 -13.53
C ALA A 5 -35.00 14.86 -13.24
N LEU A 6 -35.15 13.58 -13.62
CA LEU A 6 -34.10 12.53 -13.29
C LEU A 6 -33.71 11.68 -14.51
N GLN A 7 -33.89 12.18 -15.73
CA GLN A 7 -33.20 11.54 -16.87
C GLN A 7 -31.78 12.11 -16.94
N PRO A 8 -30.72 11.27 -16.77
CA PRO A 8 -29.37 11.66 -17.12
C PRO A 8 -29.39 12.10 -18.58
N GLY A 9 -28.91 13.32 -18.86
CA GLY A 9 -28.81 13.79 -20.24
C GLY A 9 -27.97 12.82 -21.09
N PRO A 10 -28.21 12.75 -22.43
CA PRO A 10 -27.53 11.81 -23.33
C PRO A 10 -26.03 12.12 -23.55
N GLY A 11 -25.34 12.67 -22.54
CA GLY A 11 -23.92 13.01 -22.53
C GLY A 11 -23.15 12.49 -21.31
N ALA A 12 -23.81 11.83 -20.36
CA ALA A 12 -23.11 11.07 -19.34
C ALA A 12 -22.61 9.75 -19.95
N ILE A 13 -21.61 9.84 -20.82
CA ILE A 13 -20.81 8.70 -21.22
C ILE A 13 -20.20 8.20 -19.92
N ASP A 14 -20.64 7.05 -19.47
CA ASP A 14 -20.00 6.24 -18.46
C ASP A 14 -18.56 6.00 -18.94
N GLN A 15 -17.68 6.93 -18.57
CA GLN A 15 -16.26 6.77 -18.82
C GLN A 15 -15.84 5.68 -17.85
N GLY A 16 -15.94 4.44 -18.30
CA GLY A 16 -15.41 3.28 -17.61
C GLY A 16 -14.01 3.58 -17.07
N PRO A 17 -13.53 2.89 -16.04
CA PRO A 17 -12.32 3.24 -15.31
C PRO A 17 -11.21 3.53 -16.33
N ARG A 18 -10.76 4.78 -16.39
CA ARG A 18 -9.68 5.19 -17.30
C ARG A 18 -8.53 4.22 -17.06
N ARG A 19 -7.95 3.65 -18.13
CA ARG A 19 -6.82 2.70 -18.03
C ARG A 19 -5.77 3.17 -17.02
N ASN A 20 -5.53 4.47 -16.95
CA ASN A 20 -4.61 5.10 -16.01
C ASN A 20 -5.06 4.97 -14.53
N ALA A 21 -6.34 4.75 -14.27
CA ALA A 21 -6.86 4.67 -12.91
C ALA A 21 -6.31 3.46 -12.12
N LEU A 22 -6.03 2.35 -12.80
CA LEU A 22 -5.44 1.14 -12.19
C LEU A 22 -3.93 1.08 -12.36
N ILE A 23 -3.41 1.59 -13.48
CA ILE A 23 -1.98 1.50 -13.82
C ILE A 23 -1.14 2.39 -12.89
N VAL A 24 -1.56 3.62 -12.63
CA VAL A 24 -0.78 4.57 -11.82
C VAL A 24 -0.52 4.04 -10.41
N PRO A 25 -1.54 3.55 -9.67
CA PRO A 25 -1.29 2.94 -8.36
C PRO A 25 -0.34 1.73 -8.45
N ALA A 26 -0.56 0.80 -9.40
CA ALA A 26 0.26 -0.40 -9.53
C ALA A 26 1.72 -0.06 -9.84
N VAL A 27 1.96 0.83 -10.81
CA VAL A 27 3.32 1.27 -11.17
C VAL A 27 3.99 1.97 -9.99
N SER A 28 3.27 2.80 -9.24
CA SER A 28 3.85 3.48 -8.08
C SER A 28 4.25 2.54 -6.95
N VAL A 29 3.49 1.44 -6.72
CA VAL A 29 3.88 0.40 -5.75
C VAL A 29 5.14 -0.31 -6.22
N VAL A 30 5.19 -0.75 -7.48
CA VAL A 30 6.39 -1.41 -8.04
C VAL A 30 7.60 -0.46 -8.03
N ALA A 31 7.41 0.83 -8.32
CA ALA A 31 8.47 1.82 -8.22
C ALA A 31 8.94 2.01 -6.76
N GLY A 32 8.02 1.98 -5.80
CA GLY A 32 8.33 1.97 -4.37
C GLY A 32 9.20 0.76 -4.00
N SER A 33 8.79 -0.44 -4.41
CA SER A 33 9.59 -1.66 -4.21
C SER A 33 10.99 -1.55 -4.84
N ALA A 34 11.10 -0.94 -6.03
CA ALA A 34 12.37 -0.76 -6.72
C ALA A 34 13.34 0.20 -6.00
N LEU A 35 12.87 1.03 -5.06
CA LEU A 35 13.75 1.86 -4.22
C LEU A 35 14.67 1.01 -3.35
N SER A 36 14.29 -0.21 -2.99
CA SER A 36 15.12 -1.15 -2.25
C SER A 36 16.37 -1.59 -3.02
N LEU A 37 16.38 -1.46 -4.36
CA LEU A 37 17.53 -1.76 -5.21
C LEU A 37 18.61 -0.67 -5.16
N LEU A 38 18.30 0.51 -4.63
CA LEU A 38 19.29 1.57 -4.49
C LEU A 38 20.34 1.17 -3.44
N PRO A 39 21.66 1.26 -3.74
CA PRO A 39 22.71 0.83 -2.82
C PRO A 39 22.61 1.47 -1.44
N ILE A 40 22.24 2.75 -1.40
CA ILE A 40 22.03 3.50 -0.14
C ILE A 40 20.95 2.87 0.72
N VAL A 41 19.90 2.33 0.10
CA VAL A 41 18.77 1.68 0.77
C VAL A 41 19.14 0.26 1.18
N ALA A 42 19.73 -0.50 0.25
CA ALA A 42 20.10 -1.90 0.45
C ALA A 42 21.14 -2.12 1.56
N GLU A 43 22.10 -1.19 1.70
CA GLU A 43 23.21 -1.32 2.66
C GLU A 43 22.83 -0.89 4.09
N THR A 44 21.79 -0.11 4.26
CA THR A 44 21.45 0.49 5.58
C THR A 44 20.86 -0.49 6.58
N GLY A 45 20.16 -1.53 6.10
CA GLY A 45 19.48 -2.52 6.93
C GLY A 45 18.34 -1.98 7.80
N TRP A 46 17.98 -0.69 7.64
CA TRP A 46 16.89 -0.01 8.34
C TRP A 46 15.92 0.70 7.39
N ALA A 47 16.10 0.49 6.11
CA ALA A 47 15.24 1.10 5.11
C ALA A 47 13.82 0.52 5.17
N PRO A 48 12.79 1.37 5.04
CA PRO A 48 11.41 0.90 5.01
C PRO A 48 11.08 0.14 3.72
N ASP A 49 10.13 -0.78 3.77
CA ASP A 49 9.49 -1.30 2.57
C ASP A 49 8.59 -0.21 1.93
N PHE A 50 9.19 0.56 1.02
CA PHE A 50 8.48 1.63 0.31
C PHE A 50 7.34 1.08 -0.55
N GLY A 51 7.44 -0.14 -1.09
CA GLY A 51 6.36 -0.80 -1.84
C GLY A 51 5.14 -0.99 -0.97
N PHE A 52 5.34 -1.54 0.23
CA PHE A 52 4.28 -1.71 1.20
C PHE A 52 3.68 -0.38 1.67
N LEU A 53 4.51 0.62 1.97
CA LEU A 53 4.04 1.95 2.37
C LEU A 53 3.17 2.60 1.29
N VAL A 54 3.55 2.50 0.01
CA VAL A 54 2.76 3.02 -1.10
C VAL A 54 1.46 2.23 -1.26
N LEU A 55 1.50 0.89 -1.11
CA LEU A 55 0.30 0.04 -1.18
C LEU A 55 -0.74 0.47 -0.14
N ILE A 56 -0.35 0.55 1.15
CA ILE A 56 -1.26 0.96 2.21
C ILE A 56 -1.68 2.43 2.07
N GLY A 57 -0.79 3.30 1.59
CA GLY A 57 -1.11 4.69 1.28
C GLY A 57 -2.24 4.81 0.26
N TRP A 58 -2.17 4.06 -0.86
CA TRP A 58 -3.27 4.00 -1.83
C TRP A 58 -4.55 3.45 -1.23
N ARG A 59 -4.46 2.37 -0.48
CA ARG A 59 -5.63 1.72 0.10
C ARG A 59 -6.32 2.60 1.14
N LEU A 60 -5.55 3.33 1.95
CA LEU A 60 -6.09 4.27 2.93
C LEU A 60 -6.65 5.54 2.28
N LEU A 61 -6.01 6.07 1.24
CA LEU A 61 -6.50 7.26 0.53
C LEU A 61 -7.73 6.94 -0.34
N ARG A 62 -7.75 5.78 -0.99
CA ARG A 62 -8.76 5.35 -1.97
C ARG A 62 -9.07 3.87 -1.81
N ALA A 63 -10.06 3.56 -0.97
CA ALA A 63 -10.53 2.20 -0.77
C ALA A 63 -11.01 1.51 -2.06
N ASP A 64 -11.46 2.31 -3.03
CA ASP A 64 -11.99 1.90 -4.34
C ASP A 64 -10.93 1.87 -5.46
N ALA A 65 -9.66 2.18 -5.17
CA ALA A 65 -8.63 2.25 -6.22
C ALA A 65 -8.43 0.91 -6.94
N TRP A 66 -8.51 -0.18 -6.21
CA TRP A 66 -8.38 -1.55 -6.72
C TRP A 66 -8.96 -2.59 -5.75
N PRO A 67 -9.40 -3.75 -6.27
CA PRO A 67 -9.85 -4.85 -5.42
C PRO A 67 -8.67 -5.50 -4.68
N ALA A 68 -8.93 -6.09 -3.51
CA ALA A 68 -7.92 -6.67 -2.63
C ALA A 68 -7.01 -7.72 -3.31
N TRP A 69 -7.49 -8.44 -4.32
CA TRP A 69 -6.70 -9.45 -5.02
C TRP A 69 -5.47 -8.90 -5.77
N TRP A 70 -5.42 -7.57 -6.04
CA TRP A 70 -4.23 -6.93 -6.62
C TRP A 70 -3.01 -7.01 -5.70
N ALA A 71 -3.21 -7.19 -4.42
CA ALA A 71 -2.11 -7.37 -3.47
C ALA A 71 -1.23 -8.58 -3.81
N ALA A 72 -1.83 -9.67 -4.31
CA ALA A 72 -1.07 -10.88 -4.64
C ALA A 72 -0.06 -10.67 -5.78
N PRO A 73 -0.42 -10.16 -6.98
CA PRO A 73 0.54 -9.90 -8.04
C PRO A 73 1.55 -8.80 -7.69
N LEU A 74 1.15 -7.79 -6.91
CA LEU A 74 2.07 -6.74 -6.46
C LEU A 74 3.05 -7.26 -5.41
N GLY A 75 2.58 -8.07 -4.45
CA GLY A 75 3.44 -8.74 -3.48
C GLY A 75 4.42 -9.71 -4.14
N PHE A 76 3.98 -10.43 -5.18
CA PHE A 76 4.88 -11.26 -5.97
C PHE A 76 5.98 -10.44 -6.66
N ALA A 77 5.61 -9.30 -7.25
CA ALA A 77 6.60 -8.40 -7.85
C ALA A 77 7.57 -7.85 -6.79
N ASN A 78 7.08 -7.52 -5.58
CA ASN A 78 7.92 -7.09 -4.47
C ASN A 78 8.91 -8.18 -4.06
N ASP A 79 8.46 -9.42 -3.86
CA ASP A 79 9.34 -10.55 -3.51
C ASP A 79 10.48 -10.73 -4.53
N LEU A 80 10.17 -10.60 -5.84
CA LEU A 80 11.18 -10.71 -6.89
C LEU A 80 12.17 -9.54 -6.91
N ILE A 81 11.71 -8.33 -6.61
CA ILE A 81 12.54 -7.12 -6.61
C ILE A 81 13.45 -7.10 -5.38
N THR A 82 12.91 -7.39 -4.21
CA THR A 82 13.65 -7.33 -2.93
C THR A 82 14.51 -8.56 -2.67
N GLY A 83 14.28 -9.65 -3.42
CA GLY A 83 14.93 -10.93 -3.18
C GLY A 83 14.41 -11.65 -1.93
N SER A 84 13.24 -11.28 -1.45
CA SER A 84 12.58 -11.93 -0.32
C SER A 84 12.10 -13.34 -0.69
N PRO A 85 11.88 -14.24 0.29
CA PRO A 85 11.29 -15.54 0.03
C PRO A 85 9.97 -15.42 -0.73
N VAL A 86 9.87 -16.08 -1.89
CA VAL A 86 8.68 -16.00 -2.74
C VAL A 86 7.43 -16.43 -1.95
N GLY A 87 6.43 -15.56 -1.93
CA GLY A 87 5.20 -15.77 -1.17
C GLY A 87 5.12 -14.96 0.12
N GLN A 88 6.21 -14.38 0.60
CA GLN A 88 6.23 -13.57 1.81
C GLN A 88 5.37 -12.32 1.67
N SER A 89 5.67 -11.46 0.71
CA SER A 89 4.88 -10.25 0.45
C SER A 89 3.51 -10.58 -0.12
N ILE A 90 3.38 -11.66 -0.90
CA ILE A 90 2.07 -12.14 -1.38
C ILE A 90 1.13 -12.38 -0.18
N ALA A 91 1.57 -13.16 0.80
CA ALA A 91 0.76 -13.52 1.96
C ALA A 91 0.45 -12.29 2.82
N LEU A 92 1.49 -11.51 3.15
CA LEU A 92 1.39 -10.33 3.99
C LEU A 92 0.46 -9.27 3.38
N TRP A 93 0.73 -8.86 2.14
CA TRP A 93 -0.04 -7.80 1.47
C TRP A 93 -1.48 -8.20 1.22
N SER A 94 -1.72 -9.48 0.84
CA SER A 94 -3.08 -10.00 0.68
C SER A 94 -3.84 -10.00 2.01
N ALA A 95 -3.21 -10.43 3.09
CA ALA A 95 -3.81 -10.41 4.42
C ALA A 95 -4.15 -8.98 4.86
N VAL A 96 -3.23 -8.03 4.68
CA VAL A 96 -3.45 -6.62 5.01
C VAL A 96 -4.59 -6.02 4.20
N MET A 97 -4.65 -6.27 2.89
CA MET A 97 -5.73 -5.76 2.03
C MET A 97 -7.09 -6.34 2.43
N LEU A 98 -7.16 -7.62 2.77
CA LEU A 98 -8.39 -8.26 3.26
C LEU A 98 -8.81 -7.70 4.62
N MET A 99 -7.85 -7.47 5.53
CA MET A 99 -8.13 -6.84 6.82
C MET A 99 -8.68 -5.43 6.66
N LEU A 100 -8.09 -4.64 5.76
CA LEU A 100 -8.57 -3.28 5.45
C LEU A 100 -9.95 -3.31 4.80
N ASP A 101 -10.24 -4.24 3.89
CA ASP A 101 -11.58 -4.42 3.32
C ASP A 101 -12.63 -4.73 4.38
N LEU A 102 -12.27 -5.55 5.35
CA LEU A 102 -13.17 -5.90 6.45
C LEU A 102 -13.38 -4.71 7.41
N ALA A 103 -12.32 -3.94 7.66
CA ALA A 103 -12.37 -2.74 8.49
C ALA A 103 -13.21 -1.63 7.83
N ASP A 104 -13.04 -1.38 6.54
CA ASP A 104 -13.78 -0.34 5.80
C ASP A 104 -15.29 -0.57 5.82
N ARG A 105 -15.74 -1.83 5.81
CA ARG A 105 -17.17 -2.17 5.91
C ARG A 105 -17.80 -1.77 7.25
N ARG A 106 -16.99 -1.50 8.28
CA ARG A 106 -17.44 -1.22 9.64
C ARG A 106 -17.19 0.21 10.11
N THR A 107 -16.33 0.96 9.42
CA THR A 107 -15.86 2.25 9.90
C THR A 107 -16.29 3.38 8.96
N LEU A 108 -17.20 4.24 9.43
CA LEU A 108 -17.71 5.41 8.69
C LEU A 108 -16.87 6.68 8.91
N TRP A 109 -15.93 6.68 9.88
CA TRP A 109 -15.17 7.86 10.30
C TRP A 109 -13.69 7.61 10.02
N ARG A 110 -13.14 8.34 9.06
CA ARG A 110 -11.72 8.26 8.69
C ARG A 110 -11.08 9.63 8.94
N ASP A 111 -10.50 9.78 10.12
CA ASP A 111 -9.65 10.90 10.45
C ASP A 111 -8.19 10.58 10.10
N TYR A 112 -7.43 11.58 9.68
CA TYR A 112 -6.00 11.47 9.35
C TYR A 112 -5.19 10.74 10.43
N TRP A 113 -5.46 11.00 11.71
CA TRP A 113 -4.78 10.35 12.83
C TRP A 113 -5.07 8.86 12.93
N ILE A 114 -6.28 8.46 12.61
CA ILE A 114 -6.69 7.04 12.60
C ILE A 114 -5.98 6.31 11.46
N GLU A 115 -5.90 6.92 10.28
CA GLU A 115 -5.18 6.36 9.13
C GLU A 115 -3.68 6.21 9.44
N TRP A 116 -3.07 7.22 10.05
CA TRP A 116 -1.66 7.17 10.44
C TRP A 116 -1.39 6.10 11.50
N LEU A 117 -2.25 6.00 12.53
CA LEU A 117 -2.14 4.97 13.57
C LEU A 117 -2.32 3.56 12.98
N LEU A 118 -3.29 3.40 12.07
CA LEU A 118 -3.52 2.15 11.38
C LEU A 118 -2.31 1.75 10.53
N ALA A 119 -1.72 2.69 9.79
CA ALA A 119 -0.49 2.46 9.05
C ALA A 119 0.66 2.06 9.99
N ALA A 120 0.82 2.71 11.14
CA ALA A 120 1.84 2.35 12.12
C ALA A 120 1.68 0.92 12.64
N VAL A 121 0.44 0.51 12.92
CA VAL A 121 0.14 -0.88 13.33
C VAL A 121 0.45 -1.87 12.21
N LEU A 122 0.04 -1.58 10.98
CA LEU A 122 0.27 -2.46 9.83
C LEU A 122 1.77 -2.60 9.52
N VAL A 123 2.52 -1.50 9.57
CA VAL A 123 3.99 -1.52 9.41
C VAL A 123 4.65 -2.34 10.52
N THR A 124 4.24 -2.17 11.77
CA THR A 124 4.81 -2.95 12.87
C THR A 124 4.53 -4.44 12.70
N LEU A 125 3.33 -4.80 12.24
CA LEU A 125 2.96 -6.19 11.96
C LEU A 125 3.75 -6.76 10.77
N SER A 126 3.99 -5.95 9.71
CA SER A 126 4.76 -6.40 8.55
C SER A 126 6.21 -6.69 8.93
N GLU A 127 6.88 -5.79 9.62
CA GLU A 127 8.26 -5.97 10.08
C GLU A 127 8.39 -7.16 11.04
N TRP A 128 7.42 -7.34 11.94
CA TRP A 128 7.37 -8.51 12.81
C TRP A 128 7.21 -9.80 12.02
N PHE A 129 6.35 -9.82 11.01
CA PHE A 129 6.16 -10.99 10.14
C PHE A 129 7.44 -11.31 9.37
N GLU A 130 8.09 -10.32 8.77
CA GLU A 130 9.35 -10.48 8.04
C GLU A 130 10.46 -11.00 8.95
N TRP A 131 10.59 -10.44 10.15
CA TRP A 131 11.53 -10.94 11.15
C TRP A 131 11.27 -12.41 11.50
N ARG A 132 9.98 -12.81 11.64
CA ARG A 132 9.61 -14.20 11.90
C ARG A 132 9.96 -15.13 10.76
N VAL A 133 9.70 -14.72 9.52
CA VAL A 133 10.07 -15.50 8.32
C VAL A 133 11.59 -15.65 8.23
N ALA A 134 12.33 -14.58 8.46
CA ALA A 134 13.79 -14.62 8.49
C ALA A 134 14.32 -15.57 9.58
N ALA A 135 13.72 -15.57 10.77
CA ALA A 135 14.08 -16.48 11.85
C ALA A 135 13.83 -17.95 11.48
N TRP A 136 12.74 -18.27 10.78
CA TRP A 136 12.48 -19.61 10.25
C TRP A 136 13.48 -20.04 9.18
N SER A 137 13.99 -19.09 8.41
CA SER A 137 15.04 -19.34 7.41
C SER A 137 16.44 -19.46 8.03
N GLY A 138 16.55 -19.40 9.37
CA GLY A 138 17.82 -19.58 10.09
C GLY A 138 18.56 -18.27 10.41
N ALA A 139 18.02 -17.11 10.04
CA ALA A 139 18.61 -15.83 10.42
C ALA A 139 18.47 -15.58 11.93
N ARG A 140 19.55 -15.14 12.59
CA ARG A 140 19.59 -14.86 14.04
C ARG A 140 19.68 -13.36 14.30
N ALA A 141 18.69 -12.60 13.82
CA ALA A 141 18.61 -11.19 14.12
C ALA A 141 17.91 -10.94 15.48
N PRO A 142 18.44 -10.07 16.34
CA PRO A 142 17.76 -9.69 17.56
C PRO A 142 16.46 -8.94 17.21
N VAL A 143 15.43 -9.05 18.07
CA VAL A 143 14.15 -8.34 17.88
C VAL A 143 14.37 -6.82 17.75
N ALA A 144 15.38 -6.28 18.43
CA ALA A 144 15.74 -4.87 18.33
C ALA A 144 16.09 -4.41 16.90
N ALA A 145 16.46 -5.33 16.01
CA ALA A 145 16.74 -4.99 14.61
C ALA A 145 15.52 -4.53 13.82
N MET A 146 14.30 -4.86 14.28
CA MET A 146 13.05 -4.37 13.67
C MET A 146 12.77 -2.89 14.02
N ILE A 147 13.33 -2.37 15.12
CA ILE A 147 12.95 -1.04 15.63
C ILE A 147 13.27 0.09 14.64
N PRO A 148 14.48 0.16 14.06
CA PRO A 148 14.79 1.22 13.11
C PRO A 148 13.89 1.26 11.87
N PRO A 149 13.67 0.15 11.12
CA PRO A 149 12.78 0.18 9.95
C PRO A 149 11.34 0.52 10.32
N VAL A 150 10.82 0.04 11.46
CA VAL A 150 9.47 0.41 11.95
C VAL A 150 9.38 1.92 12.18
N LEU A 151 10.31 2.51 12.92
CA LEU A 151 10.28 3.95 13.23
C LEU A 151 10.40 4.80 11.97
N VAL A 152 11.32 4.44 11.07
CA VAL A 152 11.51 5.17 9.81
C VAL A 152 10.27 5.07 8.93
N SER A 153 9.66 3.89 8.83
CA SER A 153 8.42 3.67 8.08
C SER A 153 7.26 4.51 8.61
N ILE A 154 7.07 4.56 9.94
CA ILE A 154 6.01 5.34 10.58
C ILE A 154 6.20 6.84 10.31
N VAL A 155 7.45 7.34 10.39
CA VAL A 155 7.76 8.74 10.10
C VAL A 155 7.67 9.07 8.62
N ALA A 156 8.05 8.13 7.74
CA ALA A 156 7.98 8.31 6.29
C ALA A 156 6.53 8.24 5.75
N PHE A 157 5.61 7.58 6.44
CA PHE A 157 4.25 7.35 5.96
C PHE A 157 3.49 8.64 5.57
N PRO A 158 3.52 9.75 6.34
CA PRO A 158 2.89 11.01 5.93
C PRO A 158 3.44 11.56 4.60
N MET A 159 4.74 11.42 4.36
CA MET A 159 5.37 11.83 3.10
C MET A 159 4.88 10.96 1.95
N VAL A 160 4.84 9.64 2.14
CA VAL A 160 4.30 8.69 1.15
C VAL A 160 2.83 8.99 0.87
N GLY A 161 2.01 9.27 1.89
CA GLY A 161 0.63 9.70 1.74
C GLY A 161 0.49 10.97 0.90
N GLY A 162 1.39 11.94 1.09
CA GLY A 162 1.47 13.16 0.27
C GLY A 162 1.78 12.87 -1.20
N VAL A 163 2.74 11.97 -1.46
CA VAL A 163 3.10 11.53 -2.82
C VAL A 163 1.93 10.80 -3.47
N VAL A 164 1.31 9.85 -2.77
CA VAL A 164 0.13 9.13 -3.26
C VAL A 164 -1.00 10.10 -3.57
N GLY A 165 -1.26 11.08 -2.71
CA GLY A 165 -2.26 12.12 -2.94
C GLY A 165 -1.95 12.99 -4.15
N ALA A 166 -0.68 13.31 -4.41
CA ALA A 166 -0.26 14.03 -5.61
C ALA A 166 -0.47 13.19 -6.88
N LEU A 167 -0.11 11.91 -6.83
CA LEU A 167 -0.35 10.97 -7.93
C LEU A 167 -1.84 10.77 -8.21
N ASP A 168 -2.67 10.74 -7.16
CA ASP A 168 -4.13 10.62 -7.31
C ASP A 168 -4.73 11.85 -8.01
N ARG A 169 -4.30 13.05 -7.63
CA ARG A 169 -4.71 14.29 -8.31
C ARG A 169 -4.28 14.31 -9.76
N TRP A 170 -3.03 13.92 -10.02
CA TRP A 170 -2.48 13.88 -11.39
C TRP A 170 -3.24 12.88 -12.28
N ARG A 171 -3.51 11.66 -11.82
CA ARG A 171 -4.26 10.66 -12.60
C ARG A 171 -5.70 11.07 -12.89
N LEU A 172 -6.31 11.87 -12.01
CA LEU A 172 -7.69 12.35 -12.15
C LEU A 172 -7.77 13.65 -12.97
N GLY A 173 -6.64 14.28 -13.30
CA GLY A 173 -6.57 15.53 -14.04
C GLY A 173 -7.10 16.73 -13.25
N ARG A 174 -6.92 16.72 -11.93
CA ARG A 174 -7.32 17.80 -11.00
C ARG A 174 -6.12 18.52 -10.46
#